data_03e54a6d96ae19669ccceaee630d6a8d
#
_entry.id   03e54a6d96ae19669ccceaee630d6a8d
#
_cell.length_a   1.000
_cell.length_b   1.000
_cell.length_c   1.000
_cell.angle_alpha   90.00
_cell.angle_beta   90.00
_cell.angle_gamma   90.00
#
_symmetry.space_group_name_H-M   'P 1'
#
loop_
_entity.id
_entity.type
_entity.pdbx_description
1 polymer ?
#
loop_
_entity_poly.entity_id
_entity_poly.type
_entity_poly.pdbx_seq_one_letter_code
_entity_poly.pdbx_strand_id
1 'polypeptide(L)'
;IVVVIIGILAAIAIPKFAATKDKAKLASVKTDLRNAMTAEEAYFSDNATYATLATLNTGKLINFSTGNAAGATDQASASGYTISVTNSSISTGFKTCTVYGGSDATAANKTDGVIECS
;
A
#
# COMPACT_ATOMS: atom_id res chain seq x y z
N ILE A 1 2.92 8.30 -45.27
CA ILE A 1 2.86 9.50 -44.41
C ILE A 1 1.99 9.24 -43.15
N VAL A 2 0.81 8.70 -43.31
CA VAL A 2 -0.09 8.38 -42.17
C VAL A 2 0.53 7.37 -41.25
N VAL A 3 1.17 6.32 -41.77
CA VAL A 3 1.83 5.25 -40.96
C VAL A 3 3.00 5.82 -40.17
N VAL A 4 3.74 6.77 -40.71
CA VAL A 4 4.86 7.45 -40.02
C VAL A 4 4.34 8.29 -38.84
N ILE A 5 3.24 9.02 -39.02
CA ILE A 5 2.62 9.82 -37.96
C ILE A 5 2.10 8.92 -36.84
N ILE A 6 1.45 7.80 -37.15
CA ILE A 6 0.99 6.81 -36.16
C ILE A 6 2.18 6.22 -35.39
N GLY A 7 3.30 5.91 -36.06
CA GLY A 7 4.51 5.41 -35.43
C GLY A 7 5.13 6.41 -34.42
N ILE A 8 5.18 7.66 -34.76
CA ILE A 8 5.69 8.73 -33.88
C ILE A 8 4.77 8.92 -32.67
N LEU A 9 3.48 8.95 -32.85
CA LEU A 9 2.49 9.08 -31.76
C LEU A 9 2.54 7.88 -30.82
N ALA A 10 2.66 6.66 -31.35
CA ALA A 10 2.80 5.46 -30.56
C ALA A 10 4.07 5.46 -29.71
N ALA A 11 5.19 5.92 -30.24
CA ALA A 11 6.46 6.01 -29.52
C ALA A 11 6.41 6.96 -28.30
N ILE A 12 5.59 8.00 -28.37
CA ILE A 12 5.40 8.97 -27.27
C ILE A 12 4.39 8.46 -26.24
N ALA A 13 3.34 7.78 -26.69
CA ALA A 13 2.23 7.36 -25.81
C ALA A 13 2.58 6.20 -24.88
N ILE A 14 3.37 5.23 -25.35
CA ILE A 14 3.66 4.00 -24.60
C ILE A 14 4.39 4.23 -23.28
N PRO A 15 5.49 4.99 -23.19
CA PRO A 15 6.19 5.24 -21.92
C PRO A 15 5.33 6.01 -20.92
N LYS A 16 4.56 6.98 -21.38
CA LYS A 16 3.66 7.79 -20.54
C LYS A 16 2.52 6.97 -19.95
N PHE A 17 2.01 6.01 -20.71
CA PHE A 17 0.94 5.12 -20.27
C PHE A 17 1.44 4.14 -19.21
N ALA A 18 2.65 3.61 -19.31
CA ALA A 18 3.26 2.74 -18.29
C ALA A 18 3.42 3.47 -16.96
N ALA A 19 3.94 4.70 -16.96
CA ALA A 19 4.07 5.52 -15.75
C ALA A 19 2.70 5.83 -15.10
N THR A 20 1.66 6.05 -15.89
CA THR A 20 0.30 6.27 -15.40
C THR A 20 -0.27 5.01 -14.74
N LYS A 21 -0.03 3.83 -15.31
CA LYS A 21 -0.40 2.55 -14.71
C LYS A 21 0.28 2.32 -13.36
N ASP A 22 1.56 2.62 -13.26
CA ASP A 22 2.30 2.47 -12.01
C ASP A 22 1.80 3.41 -10.92
N LYS A 23 1.42 4.64 -11.27
CA LYS A 23 0.75 5.57 -10.34
C LYS A 23 -0.60 5.03 -9.85
N ALA A 24 -1.39 4.41 -10.74
CA ALA A 24 -2.65 3.79 -10.37
C ALA A 24 -2.46 2.60 -9.42
N LYS A 25 -1.45 1.76 -9.66
CA LYS A 25 -1.08 0.67 -8.75
C LYS A 25 -0.65 1.19 -7.38
N LEU A 26 0.17 2.24 -7.35
CA LEU A 26 0.57 2.87 -6.09
C LEU A 26 -0.63 3.45 -5.34
N ALA A 27 -1.59 4.04 -6.04
CA ALA A 27 -2.83 4.52 -5.43
C ALA A 27 -3.64 3.37 -4.81
N SER A 28 -3.68 2.19 -5.44
CA SER A 28 -4.33 1.01 -4.87
C SER A 28 -3.61 0.50 -3.63
N VAL A 29 -2.28 0.54 -3.59
CA VAL A 29 -1.47 0.22 -2.40
C VAL A 29 -1.85 1.13 -1.23
N LYS A 30 -1.94 2.43 -1.47
CA LYS A 30 -2.35 3.40 -0.44
C LYS A 30 -3.78 3.18 0.04
N THR A 31 -4.69 2.80 -0.86
CA THR A 31 -6.08 2.50 -0.52
C THR A 31 -6.15 1.25 0.36
N ASP A 32 -5.43 0.20 0.02
CA ASP A 32 -5.39 -1.03 0.82
C ASP A 32 -4.81 -0.75 2.22
N LEU A 33 -3.79 0.11 2.34
CA LEU A 33 -3.28 0.55 3.65
C LEU A 33 -4.32 1.30 4.47
N ARG A 34 -5.09 2.20 3.86
CA ARG A 34 -6.18 2.91 4.57
C ARG A 34 -7.26 1.95 5.04
N ASN A 35 -7.61 0.97 4.23
CA ASN A 35 -8.55 -0.08 4.61
C ASN A 35 -8.00 -0.92 5.77
N ALA A 36 -6.72 -1.25 5.73
CA ALA A 36 -6.03 -1.96 6.82
C ALA A 36 -6.02 -1.14 8.11
N MET A 37 -5.75 0.16 8.06
CA MET A 37 -5.82 1.04 9.24
C MET A 37 -7.22 1.03 9.86
N THR A 38 -8.27 1.09 9.05
CA THR A 38 -9.65 1.02 9.53
C THR A 38 -9.94 -0.34 10.17
N ALA A 39 -9.45 -1.43 9.58
CA ALA A 39 -9.59 -2.78 10.13
C ALA A 39 -8.80 -2.95 11.44
N GLU A 40 -7.63 -2.30 11.57
CA GLU A 40 -6.85 -2.27 12.81
C GLU A 40 -7.63 -1.63 13.96
N GLU A 41 -8.27 -0.49 13.71
CA GLU A 41 -9.08 0.18 14.73
C GLU A 41 -10.30 -0.66 15.13
N ALA A 42 -10.95 -1.32 14.17
CA ALA A 42 -12.06 -2.23 14.46
C ALA A 42 -11.57 -3.44 15.27
N TYR A 43 -10.46 -4.04 14.88
CA TYR A 43 -9.87 -5.18 15.59
C TYR A 43 -9.46 -4.80 17.02
N PHE A 44 -8.85 -3.63 17.19
CA PHE A 44 -8.47 -3.10 18.49
C PHE A 44 -9.68 -2.89 19.41
N SER A 45 -10.78 -2.39 18.86
CA SER A 45 -12.02 -2.21 19.61
C SER A 45 -12.57 -3.52 20.22
N ASP A 46 -12.40 -4.61 19.48
CA ASP A 46 -12.91 -5.93 19.89
C ASP A 46 -11.92 -6.72 20.77
N ASN A 47 -10.62 -6.54 20.55
CA ASN A 47 -9.57 -7.39 21.14
C ASN A 47 -8.61 -6.64 22.08
N ALA A 48 -8.69 -5.31 22.18
CA ALA A 48 -7.78 -4.45 22.93
C ALA A 48 -6.29 -4.62 22.54
N THR A 49 -6.05 -5.03 21.32
CA THR A 49 -4.72 -5.17 20.70
C THR A 49 -4.82 -4.98 19.21
N TYR A 50 -3.76 -4.52 18.56
CA TYR A 50 -3.67 -4.49 17.11
C TYR A 50 -3.30 -5.86 16.55
N ALA A 51 -3.51 -6.05 15.25
CA ALA A 51 -3.26 -7.29 14.55
C ALA A 51 -2.25 -7.10 13.40
N THR A 52 -1.57 -8.16 12.99
CA THR A 52 -0.79 -8.13 11.76
C THR A 52 -1.70 -8.17 10.54
N LEU A 53 -1.23 -7.68 9.39
CA LEU A 53 -1.97 -7.80 8.12
C LEU A 53 -2.31 -9.26 7.79
N ALA A 54 -1.42 -10.18 8.14
CA ALA A 54 -1.67 -11.62 7.98
C ALA A 54 -2.88 -12.06 8.79
N THR A 55 -3.02 -11.60 10.03
CA THR A 55 -4.17 -11.90 10.92
C THR A 55 -5.45 -11.26 10.36
N LEU A 56 -5.41 -9.99 9.97
CA LEU A 56 -6.56 -9.29 9.38
C LEU A 56 -7.04 -9.94 8.09
N ASN A 57 -6.11 -10.35 7.24
CA ASN A 57 -6.43 -11.03 5.98
C ASN A 57 -7.03 -12.43 6.21
N THR A 58 -6.48 -13.20 7.15
CA THR A 58 -7.01 -14.53 7.52
C THR A 58 -8.41 -14.39 8.13
N GLY A 59 -8.63 -13.36 8.92
CA GLY A 59 -9.94 -13.03 9.50
C GLY A 59 -10.92 -12.40 8.51
N LYS A 60 -10.53 -12.20 7.25
CA LYS A 60 -11.33 -11.54 6.19
C LYS A 60 -11.78 -10.12 6.55
N LEU A 61 -11.03 -9.45 7.41
CA LEU A 61 -11.27 -8.05 7.77
C LEU A 61 -10.71 -7.08 6.74
N ILE A 62 -9.71 -7.53 5.96
CA ILE A 62 -9.16 -6.82 4.80
C ILE A 62 -9.13 -7.73 3.58
N ASN A 63 -9.08 -7.12 2.41
CA ASN A 63 -8.88 -7.81 1.15
C ASN A 63 -7.95 -6.96 0.28
N PHE A 64 -6.83 -7.54 -0.14
CA PHE A 64 -5.89 -6.82 -1.00
C PHE A 64 -6.42 -6.66 -2.41
N SER A 65 -6.21 -5.49 -2.98
CA SER A 65 -6.43 -5.25 -4.41
C SER A 65 -5.54 -6.13 -5.27
N THR A 66 -5.98 -6.43 -6.48
CA THR A 66 -5.23 -7.32 -7.40
C THR A 66 -3.78 -6.84 -7.58
N GLY A 67 -2.84 -7.72 -7.31
CA GLY A 67 -1.40 -7.47 -7.41
C GLY A 67 -0.76 -6.88 -6.15
N ASN A 68 -1.56 -6.50 -5.15
CA ASN A 68 -1.07 -6.05 -3.85
C ASN A 68 -0.91 -7.22 -2.89
N ALA A 69 0.04 -7.08 -1.97
CA ALA A 69 0.31 -8.05 -0.92
C ALA A 69 0.85 -7.36 0.32
N ALA A 70 0.83 -8.04 1.45
CA ALA A 70 1.53 -7.57 2.64
C ALA A 70 3.02 -7.37 2.32
N GLY A 71 3.58 -6.27 2.75
CA GLY A 71 5.01 -5.98 2.62
C GLY A 71 5.84 -6.68 3.69
N ALA A 72 7.14 -6.38 3.70
CA ALA A 72 8.07 -7.01 4.63
C ALA A 72 7.89 -6.55 6.08
N THR A 73 7.30 -5.38 6.30
CA THR A 73 7.05 -4.84 7.63
C THR A 73 5.61 -5.08 8.00
N ASP A 74 5.39 -6.00 8.93
CA ASP A 74 4.06 -6.39 9.40
C ASP A 74 4.18 -6.78 10.88
N GLN A 75 3.99 -5.81 11.76
CA GLN A 75 4.13 -5.95 13.22
C GLN A 75 2.95 -5.30 13.90
N ALA A 76 2.52 -5.91 14.99
CA ALA A 76 1.44 -5.39 15.82
C ALA A 76 1.64 -5.76 17.29
N SER A 77 1.17 -4.90 18.17
CA SER A 77 1.23 -5.05 19.62
C SER A 77 -0.04 -4.51 20.27
N ALA A 78 -0.11 -4.57 21.59
CA ALA A 78 -1.23 -3.99 22.34
C ALA A 78 -1.28 -2.45 22.26
N SER A 79 -0.23 -1.78 21.83
CA SER A 79 -0.13 -0.32 21.86
C SER A 79 0.19 0.33 20.53
N GLY A 80 0.52 -0.45 19.50
CA GLY A 80 0.85 0.09 18.18
C GLY A 80 1.00 -0.97 17.10
N TYR A 81 1.12 -0.52 15.87
CA TYR A 81 1.32 -1.37 14.70
C TYR A 81 2.21 -0.68 13.66
N THR A 82 2.90 -1.50 12.89
CA THR A 82 3.61 -1.09 11.68
C THR A 82 3.23 -2.05 10.57
N ILE A 83 2.54 -1.56 9.58
CA ILE A 83 2.05 -2.37 8.46
C ILE A 83 2.49 -1.78 7.13
N SER A 84 2.81 -2.64 6.18
CA SER A 84 3.17 -2.23 4.84
C SER A 84 2.45 -3.06 3.78
N VAL A 85 2.14 -2.42 2.65
CA VAL A 85 1.57 -3.06 1.47
C VAL A 85 2.48 -2.79 0.28
N THR A 86 2.72 -3.81 -0.52
CA THR A 86 3.59 -3.74 -1.70
C THR A 86 2.86 -4.22 -2.95
N ASN A 87 3.28 -3.70 -4.11
CA ASN A 87 2.88 -4.21 -5.42
C ASN A 87 4.13 -4.42 -6.28
N SER A 88 4.53 -5.67 -6.45
CA SER A 88 5.75 -6.05 -7.18
C SER A 88 5.68 -5.75 -8.69
N SER A 89 4.48 -5.55 -9.23
CA SER A 89 4.29 -5.23 -10.65
C SER A 89 4.46 -3.75 -11.00
N ILE A 90 4.75 -2.90 -10.02
CA ILE A 90 5.18 -1.53 -10.27
C ILE A 90 6.61 -1.56 -10.78
N SER A 91 6.84 -1.02 -11.98
CA SER A 91 8.15 -1.01 -12.63
C SER A 91 8.92 0.28 -12.38
N THR A 92 8.24 1.40 -12.14
CA THR A 92 8.83 2.72 -11.93
C THR A 92 8.33 3.36 -10.64
N GLY A 93 9.23 3.90 -9.84
CA GLY A 93 8.89 4.58 -8.60
C GLY A 93 8.76 3.65 -7.39
N PHE A 94 8.00 4.08 -6.41
CA PHE A 94 7.81 3.35 -5.16
C PHE A 94 6.88 2.15 -5.33
N LYS A 95 7.24 1.04 -4.73
CA LYS A 95 6.47 -0.21 -4.77
C LYS A 95 5.78 -0.54 -3.47
N THR A 96 6.27 0.00 -2.38
CA THR A 96 5.83 -0.30 -1.03
C THR A 96 5.44 0.98 -0.31
N CYS A 97 4.34 0.95 0.39
CA CYS A 97 3.96 2.01 1.32
C CYS A 97 3.80 1.40 2.72
N THR A 98 4.17 2.17 3.73
CA THR A 98 4.15 1.77 5.13
C THR A 98 3.39 2.82 5.94
N VAL A 99 2.67 2.37 6.94
CA VAL A 99 2.03 3.22 7.94
C VAL A 99 2.39 2.72 9.34
N TYR A 100 2.56 3.65 10.24
CA TYR A 100 2.85 3.42 11.65
C TYR A 100 1.68 3.92 12.48
N GLY A 101 1.27 3.17 13.46
CA GLY A 101 0.17 3.54 14.36
C GLY A 101 0.55 3.38 15.82
N GLY A 102 0.04 4.28 16.67
CA GLY A 102 0.24 4.23 18.12
C GLY A 102 1.71 4.34 18.54
N SER A 103 2.14 3.48 19.46
CA SER A 103 3.51 3.49 20.00
C SER A 103 4.59 3.23 18.94
N ASP A 104 4.27 2.51 17.88
CA ASP A 104 5.22 2.20 16.81
C ASP A 104 5.57 3.46 15.99
N ALA A 105 4.61 4.36 15.79
CA ALA A 105 4.88 5.66 15.17
C ALA A 105 5.88 6.48 16.01
N THR A 106 5.68 6.53 17.31
CA THR A 106 6.56 7.25 18.24
C THR A 106 7.97 6.62 18.24
N ALA A 107 8.07 5.30 18.35
CA ALA A 107 9.36 4.58 18.35
C ALA A 107 10.14 4.76 17.05
N ALA A 108 9.44 4.85 15.91
CA ALA A 108 10.03 5.07 14.59
C ALA A 108 10.30 6.56 14.27
N ASN A 109 9.92 7.48 15.17
CA ASN A 109 9.93 8.93 14.94
C ASN A 109 9.14 9.32 13.67
N LYS A 110 7.96 8.74 13.52
CA LYS A 110 7.03 8.94 12.41
C LYS A 110 5.73 9.57 12.91
N THR A 111 4.97 10.13 12.01
CA THR A 111 3.64 10.66 12.33
C THR A 111 2.61 9.53 12.28
N ASP A 112 1.83 9.40 13.35
CA ASP A 112 0.79 8.40 13.49
C ASP A 112 -0.24 8.50 12.35
N GLY A 113 -0.52 7.38 11.70
CA GLY A 113 -1.51 7.27 10.63
C GLY A 113 -1.12 7.87 9.29
N VAL A 114 0.12 8.35 9.13
CA VAL A 114 0.60 8.89 7.85
C VAL A 114 1.23 7.79 7.01
N ILE A 115 0.76 7.65 5.76
CA ILE A 115 1.28 6.67 4.80
C ILE A 115 2.53 7.24 4.12
N GLU A 116 3.63 6.53 4.24
CA GLU A 116 4.89 6.82 3.57
C GLU A 116 5.21 5.73 2.55
N CYS A 117 5.68 6.11 1.36
CA CYS A 117 6.02 5.17 0.29
C CYS A 117 7.52 5.21 -0.02
N SER A 118 8.08 4.05 -0.28
CA SER A 118 9.49 3.86 -0.60
C SER A 118 9.74 2.84 -1.71
#